data_4c658ea2011468c27d5f06a7a7bb4bfe
#
_entry.id   4c658ea2011468c27d5f06a7a7bb4bfe
#
_cell.length_a   1.000
_cell.length_b   1.000
_cell.length_c   1.000
_cell.angle_alpha   90.00
_cell.angle_beta   90.00
_cell.angle_gamma   90.00
#
_symmetry.space_group_name_H-M   'P 1'
#
loop_
_entity.id
_entity.type
_entity.pdbx_description
1 polymer ?
#
loop_
_entity_poly.entity_id
_entity_poly.type
_entity_poly.pdbx_seq_one_letter_code
_entity_poly.pdbx_strand_id
1 'polypeptide(L)'
;MRPHAHHCRMLKQSCQASLLAATVLLSSCHKGVLDPHGPVGAAERLMLYDATAIMLAVIGPVILLTLGFAWWFRSGNRRARYRPDWEYSPRIEVIIWAIPALVILFLGGIAWVGSHDLDPPRALHSSTEPLEVQVVSLDWQWLFIYPGQHIASLNHLVLPAQRPVRFSLTSTSVMNSFFIPQLGSQIYTMAGMTTHVNLQADERGTYQGLSAQFSGEGFSDMRFDVDAVPAEDFQAWVGEVQSKSGVLDAATFAQVAQPSRAQGTATYAQVSVGLFDAIVAGSSQQVSAPLVRH
;
A
#
# COMPACT_ATOMS: atom_id res chain seq x y z
N MET A 1 -35.67 46.67 -19.33
CA MET A 1 -34.63 45.82 -19.94
C MET A 1 -33.46 45.62 -18.99
N ARG A 2 -33.47 44.60 -18.10
CA ARG A 2 -32.29 44.16 -17.30
C ARG A 2 -32.43 42.72 -16.80
N PRO A 3 -32.45 41.66 -17.63
CA PRO A 3 -32.37 40.26 -17.14
C PRO A 3 -30.96 39.65 -17.18
N HIS A 4 -29.99 40.21 -17.91
CA HIS A 4 -28.67 39.52 -18.15
C HIS A 4 -27.70 39.57 -16.95
N ALA A 5 -27.84 40.53 -16.04
CA ALA A 5 -26.94 40.67 -14.89
C ALA A 5 -27.16 39.60 -13.80
N HIS A 6 -28.39 39.11 -13.61
CA HIS A 6 -28.72 38.08 -12.61
C HIS A 6 -28.23 36.68 -13.00
N HIS A 7 -28.29 36.31 -14.29
CA HIS A 7 -27.83 35.01 -14.75
C HIS A 7 -26.27 34.85 -14.63
N CYS A 8 -25.52 35.92 -14.91
CA CYS A 8 -24.07 35.89 -14.79
C CYS A 8 -23.62 35.80 -13.32
N ARG A 9 -24.38 36.36 -12.38
CA ARG A 9 -24.11 36.28 -10.94
C ARG A 9 -24.39 34.90 -10.38
N MET A 10 -25.49 34.27 -10.77
CA MET A 10 -25.87 32.92 -10.37
C MET A 10 -24.86 31.85 -10.92
N LEU A 11 -24.39 32.02 -12.18
CA LEU A 11 -23.36 31.12 -12.73
C LEU A 11 -22.02 31.23 -11.99
N LYS A 12 -21.62 32.43 -11.58
CA LYS A 12 -20.40 32.62 -10.76
C LYS A 12 -20.53 32.02 -9.39
N GLN A 13 -21.69 32.18 -8.74
CA GLN A 13 -21.95 31.60 -7.42
C GLN A 13 -22.02 30.06 -7.45
N SER A 14 -22.64 29.48 -8.47
CA SER A 14 -22.66 28.01 -8.63
C SER A 14 -21.28 27.45 -8.92
N CYS A 15 -20.45 28.13 -9.73
CA CYS A 15 -19.08 27.71 -10.01
C CYS A 15 -18.19 27.81 -8.75
N GLN A 16 -18.35 28.86 -7.94
CA GLN A 16 -17.63 29.02 -6.67
C GLN A 16 -18.08 27.98 -5.63
N ALA A 17 -19.38 27.69 -5.55
CA ALA A 17 -19.90 26.65 -4.66
C ALA A 17 -19.44 25.25 -5.06
N SER A 18 -19.38 24.96 -6.36
CA SER A 18 -18.82 23.68 -6.89
C SER A 18 -17.32 23.55 -6.62
N LEU A 19 -16.55 24.65 -6.74
CA LEU A 19 -15.13 24.66 -6.43
C LEU A 19 -14.86 24.44 -4.92
N LEU A 20 -15.65 25.08 -4.07
CA LEU A 20 -15.59 24.90 -2.61
C LEU A 20 -15.99 23.48 -2.20
N ALA A 21 -17.04 22.91 -2.81
CA ALA A 21 -17.45 21.53 -2.57
C ALA A 21 -16.37 20.53 -3.01
N ALA A 22 -15.70 20.77 -4.14
CA ALA A 22 -14.60 19.94 -4.62
C ALA A 22 -13.39 20.00 -3.69
N THR A 23 -13.04 21.18 -3.12
CA THR A 23 -11.94 21.31 -2.15
C THR A 23 -12.24 20.62 -0.82
N VAL A 24 -13.48 20.65 -0.35
CA VAL A 24 -13.90 19.95 0.88
C VAL A 24 -13.89 18.42 0.69
N LEU A 25 -14.25 17.93 -0.49
CA LEU A 25 -14.20 16.49 -0.79
C LEU A 25 -12.77 15.97 -0.90
N LEU A 26 -11.81 16.80 -1.31
CA LEU A 26 -10.38 16.43 -1.39
C LEU A 26 -9.69 16.40 -0.02
N SER A 27 -10.24 17.04 1.01
CA SER A 27 -9.64 17.04 2.36
C SER A 27 -9.97 15.81 3.22
N SER A 28 -10.76 14.86 2.70
CA SER A 28 -11.27 13.70 3.47
C SER A 28 -10.28 12.51 3.54
N CYS A 29 -9.14 12.51 2.84
CA CYS A 29 -8.20 11.39 2.80
C CYS A 29 -6.97 11.65 3.67
N HIS A 30 -7.14 11.59 5.00
CA HIS A 30 -6.03 11.74 5.96
C HIS A 30 -5.39 10.42 6.41
N LYS A 31 -5.79 9.27 5.88
CA LYS A 31 -5.22 7.96 6.25
C LYS A 31 -4.84 7.18 4.99
N GLY A 32 -3.62 6.67 4.94
CA GLY A 32 -3.15 5.81 3.86
C GLY A 32 -1.80 6.23 3.27
N VAL A 33 -1.53 5.87 2.02
CA VAL A 33 -0.24 6.07 1.33
C VAL A 33 0.19 7.55 1.23
N LEU A 34 -0.77 8.48 1.24
CA LEU A 34 -0.47 9.93 1.19
C LEU A 34 -0.12 10.53 2.55
N ASP A 35 -0.30 9.77 3.64
CA ASP A 35 0.04 10.17 5.00
C ASP A 35 1.01 9.13 5.62
N PRO A 36 2.24 9.02 5.12
CA PRO A 36 3.20 8.04 5.59
C PRO A 36 3.82 8.45 6.92
N HIS A 37 4.03 7.46 7.78
CA HIS A 37 4.67 7.58 9.08
C HIS A 37 5.92 6.69 9.19
N GLY A 38 6.54 6.36 8.05
CA GLY A 38 7.78 5.61 7.97
C GLY A 38 8.63 6.02 6.77
N PRO A 39 9.93 5.72 6.76
CA PRO A 39 10.87 6.18 5.74
C PRO A 39 10.54 5.60 4.35
N VAL A 40 10.11 4.33 4.29
CA VAL A 40 9.73 3.68 3.03
C VAL A 40 8.49 4.35 2.45
N GLY A 41 7.42 4.49 3.24
CA GLY A 41 6.19 5.15 2.80
C GLY A 41 6.41 6.62 2.39
N ALA A 42 7.31 7.33 3.08
CA ALA A 42 7.66 8.71 2.71
C ALA A 42 8.34 8.78 1.34
N ALA A 43 9.24 7.86 1.04
CA ALA A 43 9.90 7.75 -0.26
C ALA A 43 8.92 7.36 -1.37
N GLU A 44 8.02 6.42 -1.12
CA GLU A 44 6.96 6.02 -2.06
C GLU A 44 6.00 7.18 -2.38
N ARG A 45 5.61 7.96 -1.37
CA ARG A 45 4.82 9.18 -1.56
C ARG A 45 5.52 10.18 -2.47
N LEU A 46 6.83 10.40 -2.27
CA LEU A 46 7.61 11.31 -3.11
C LEU A 46 7.62 10.83 -4.56
N MET A 47 7.88 9.54 -4.80
CA MET A 47 7.82 8.95 -6.14
C MET A 47 6.45 9.11 -6.79
N LEU A 48 5.37 8.94 -6.02
CA LEU A 48 4.00 9.15 -6.51
C LEU A 48 3.77 10.60 -6.95
N TYR A 49 4.29 11.57 -6.18
CA TYR A 49 4.18 12.98 -6.54
C TYR A 49 5.01 13.32 -7.79
N ASP A 50 6.23 12.81 -7.90
CA ASP A 50 7.10 13.03 -9.06
C ASP A 50 6.48 12.44 -10.33
N ALA A 51 6.00 11.20 -10.27
CA ALA A 51 5.32 10.57 -11.39
C ALA A 51 4.03 11.32 -11.78
N THR A 52 3.25 11.76 -10.79
CA THR A 52 2.03 12.54 -11.02
C THR A 52 2.34 13.90 -11.65
N ALA A 53 3.38 14.60 -11.20
CA ALA A 53 3.80 15.87 -11.76
C ALA A 53 4.21 15.73 -13.23
N ILE A 54 5.00 14.72 -13.57
CA ILE A 54 5.39 14.42 -14.97
C ILE A 54 4.16 14.14 -15.83
N MET A 55 3.25 13.30 -15.34
CA MET A 55 2.03 12.98 -16.07
C MET A 55 1.13 14.20 -16.26
N LEU A 56 0.94 15.03 -15.25
CA LEU A 56 0.14 16.25 -15.34
C LEU A 56 0.75 17.29 -16.29
N ALA A 57 2.09 17.38 -16.36
CA ALA A 57 2.78 18.27 -17.33
C ALA A 57 2.46 17.90 -18.78
N VAL A 58 2.08 16.64 -19.05
CA VAL A 58 1.67 16.20 -20.39
C VAL A 58 0.16 16.24 -20.56
N ILE A 59 -0.58 15.67 -19.64
CA ILE A 59 -2.04 15.53 -19.73
C ILE A 59 -2.73 16.91 -19.68
N GLY A 60 -2.24 17.81 -18.83
CA GLY A 60 -2.80 19.16 -18.70
C GLY A 60 -2.84 19.93 -20.03
N PRO A 61 -1.69 20.13 -20.69
CA PRO A 61 -1.67 20.76 -22.02
C PRO A 61 -2.52 20.04 -23.06
N VAL A 62 -2.55 18.71 -23.09
CA VAL A 62 -3.37 17.93 -24.03
C VAL A 62 -4.85 18.22 -23.82
N ILE A 63 -5.34 18.21 -22.58
CA ILE A 63 -6.74 18.54 -22.28
C ILE A 63 -7.04 19.99 -22.68
N LEU A 64 -6.18 20.94 -22.32
CA LEU A 64 -6.37 22.35 -22.65
C LEU A 64 -6.39 22.59 -24.16
N LEU A 65 -5.47 21.96 -24.89
CA LEU A 65 -5.41 22.04 -26.35
C LEU A 65 -6.65 21.40 -27.00
N THR A 66 -7.08 20.25 -26.50
CA THR A 66 -8.28 19.57 -27.02
C THR A 66 -9.51 20.43 -26.85
N LEU A 67 -9.73 20.98 -25.66
CA LEU A 67 -10.85 21.88 -25.39
C LEU A 67 -10.71 23.19 -26.18
N GLY A 68 -9.50 23.73 -26.28
CA GLY A 68 -9.20 24.93 -27.07
C GLY A 68 -9.49 24.72 -28.55
N PHE A 69 -9.07 23.60 -29.12
CA PHE A 69 -9.36 23.30 -30.53
C PHE A 69 -10.85 23.04 -30.75
N ALA A 70 -11.52 22.29 -29.90
CA ALA A 70 -12.95 22.05 -29.98
C ALA A 70 -13.75 23.37 -29.92
N TRP A 71 -13.33 24.30 -29.08
CA TRP A 71 -13.95 25.62 -29.00
C TRP A 71 -13.60 26.52 -30.17
N TRP A 72 -12.32 26.54 -30.61
CA TRP A 72 -11.85 27.42 -31.71
C TRP A 72 -12.39 26.99 -33.07
N PHE A 73 -12.37 25.70 -33.37
CA PHE A 73 -12.82 25.14 -34.65
C PHE A 73 -14.29 24.75 -34.71
N ARG A 74 -15.10 25.19 -33.73
CA ARG A 74 -16.56 24.96 -33.78
C ARG A 74 -17.18 25.56 -35.05
N SER A 75 -18.25 24.96 -35.57
CA SER A 75 -18.93 25.34 -36.82
C SER A 75 -19.38 26.80 -36.90
N GLY A 76 -19.67 27.44 -35.77
CA GLY A 76 -20.06 28.86 -35.70
C GLY A 76 -18.90 29.86 -35.73
N ASN A 77 -17.65 29.44 -35.73
CA ASN A 77 -16.50 30.34 -35.70
C ASN A 77 -15.97 30.62 -37.11
N ARG A 78 -16.38 31.74 -37.68
CA ARG A 78 -15.94 32.18 -39.02
C ARG A 78 -14.49 32.68 -39.08
N ARG A 79 -13.80 32.81 -37.96
CA ARG A 79 -12.38 33.23 -37.88
C ARG A 79 -11.42 32.02 -38.02
N ALA A 80 -11.91 30.80 -37.81
CA ALA A 80 -11.12 29.60 -37.97
C ALA A 80 -10.88 29.32 -39.45
N ARG A 81 -9.62 29.13 -39.85
CA ARG A 81 -9.28 28.77 -41.22
C ARG A 81 -9.57 27.31 -41.48
N TYR A 82 -10.43 27.02 -42.45
CA TYR A 82 -10.65 25.66 -42.93
C TYR A 82 -9.52 25.27 -43.89
N ARG A 83 -8.80 24.18 -43.58
CA ARG A 83 -7.68 23.63 -44.41
C ARG A 83 -7.89 22.12 -44.55
N PRO A 84 -8.73 21.66 -45.49
CA PRO A 84 -9.04 20.25 -45.66
C PRO A 84 -7.85 19.41 -46.12
N ASP A 85 -6.93 20.04 -46.89
CA ASP A 85 -5.76 19.37 -47.49
C ASP A 85 -4.53 19.34 -46.59
N TRP A 86 -4.68 19.70 -45.27
CA TRP A 86 -3.56 19.65 -44.34
C TRP A 86 -3.44 18.25 -43.73
N GLU A 87 -2.49 17.47 -44.24
CA GLU A 87 -2.32 16.06 -43.85
C GLU A 87 -1.08 15.84 -42.97
N TYR A 88 -0.01 16.61 -43.16
CA TYR A 88 1.26 16.30 -42.55
C TYR A 88 2.11 17.54 -42.22
N SER A 89 2.82 17.49 -41.07
CA SER A 89 3.84 18.47 -40.70
C SER A 89 4.99 17.79 -39.94
N PRO A 90 6.20 17.71 -40.55
CA PRO A 90 7.33 17.02 -39.92
C PRO A 90 7.71 17.59 -38.54
N ARG A 91 7.57 18.91 -38.37
CA ARG A 91 7.89 19.57 -37.08
C ARG A 91 6.93 19.18 -35.98
N ILE A 92 5.65 19.09 -36.27
CA ILE A 92 4.63 18.70 -35.30
C ILE A 92 4.80 17.22 -34.97
N GLU A 93 5.11 16.39 -35.92
CA GLU A 93 5.31 14.96 -35.74
C GLU A 93 6.51 14.67 -34.83
N VAL A 94 7.64 15.33 -35.01
CA VAL A 94 8.80 15.24 -34.13
C VAL A 94 8.41 15.58 -32.69
N ILE A 95 7.63 16.65 -32.48
CA ILE A 95 7.17 17.03 -31.12
C ILE A 95 6.24 15.96 -30.51
N ILE A 96 5.28 15.46 -31.30
CA ILE A 96 4.31 14.45 -30.87
C ILE A 96 5.01 13.15 -30.44
N TRP A 97 6.09 12.76 -31.10
CA TRP A 97 6.86 11.57 -30.74
C TRP A 97 7.91 11.84 -29.65
N ALA A 98 8.52 13.01 -29.64
CA ALA A 98 9.55 13.36 -28.67
C ALA A 98 8.99 13.46 -27.23
N ILE A 99 7.79 14.03 -27.07
CA ILE A 99 7.18 14.18 -25.73
C ILE A 99 6.95 12.83 -25.04
N PRO A 100 6.24 11.85 -25.65
CA PRO A 100 6.09 10.53 -25.05
C PRO A 100 7.41 9.80 -24.81
N ALA A 101 8.38 9.93 -25.73
CA ALA A 101 9.70 9.32 -25.56
C ALA A 101 10.43 9.86 -24.32
N LEU A 102 10.39 11.18 -24.10
CA LEU A 102 10.95 11.81 -22.89
C LEU A 102 10.21 11.38 -21.64
N VAL A 103 8.88 11.29 -21.67
CA VAL A 103 8.08 10.82 -20.53
C VAL A 103 8.46 9.39 -20.15
N ILE A 104 8.58 8.50 -21.13
CA ILE A 104 9.02 7.11 -20.88
C ILE A 104 10.42 7.08 -20.26
N LEU A 105 11.34 7.92 -20.75
CA LEU A 105 12.70 8.01 -20.22
C LEU A 105 12.69 8.46 -18.74
N PHE A 106 11.96 9.52 -18.41
CA PHE A 106 11.91 10.06 -17.05
C PHE A 106 11.16 9.10 -16.09
N LEU A 107 9.96 8.62 -16.46
CA LEU A 107 9.22 7.69 -15.62
C LEU A 107 9.94 6.36 -15.47
N GLY A 108 10.57 5.86 -16.56
CA GLY A 108 11.39 4.66 -16.52
C GLY A 108 12.61 4.83 -15.60
N GLY A 109 13.25 6.00 -15.61
CA GLY A 109 14.34 6.34 -14.71
C GLY A 109 13.89 6.34 -13.23
N ILE A 110 12.77 7.01 -12.92
CA ILE A 110 12.20 7.03 -11.57
C ILE A 110 11.84 5.61 -11.12
N ALA A 111 11.18 4.84 -11.98
CA ALA A 111 10.80 3.46 -11.66
C ALA A 111 12.03 2.56 -11.45
N TRP A 112 13.07 2.74 -12.27
CA TRP A 112 14.32 1.99 -12.13
C TRP A 112 15.01 2.26 -10.79
N VAL A 113 15.25 3.52 -10.47
CA VAL A 113 15.89 3.92 -9.20
C VAL A 113 15.05 3.48 -8.02
N GLY A 114 13.75 3.78 -8.06
CA GLY A 114 12.86 3.45 -6.95
C GLY A 114 12.70 1.96 -6.71
N SER A 115 12.63 1.13 -7.75
CA SER A 115 12.53 -0.32 -7.58
C SER A 115 13.78 -0.94 -6.93
N HIS A 116 14.95 -0.29 -7.08
CA HIS A 116 16.18 -0.74 -6.43
C HIS A 116 16.34 -0.16 -5.03
N ASP A 117 15.93 1.09 -4.81
CA ASP A 117 16.10 1.75 -3.52
C ASP A 117 15.05 1.32 -2.50
N LEU A 118 13.84 1.01 -2.95
CA LEU A 118 12.71 0.59 -2.14
C LEU A 118 12.39 -0.91 -2.25
N ASP A 119 13.38 -1.72 -2.62
CA ASP A 119 13.22 -3.17 -2.66
C ASP A 119 12.82 -3.68 -1.24
N PRO A 120 11.69 -4.36 -1.08
CA PRO A 120 11.18 -4.76 0.24
C PRO A 120 12.17 -5.52 1.13
N PRO A 121 12.99 -6.45 0.62
CA PRO A 121 14.02 -7.14 1.42
C PRO A 121 15.20 -6.28 1.81
N ARG A 122 15.38 -5.10 1.20
CA ARG A 122 16.52 -4.24 1.49
C ARG A 122 16.50 -3.74 2.92
N ALA A 123 17.63 -3.94 3.63
CA ALA A 123 17.75 -3.46 5.00
C ALA A 123 17.67 -1.92 5.08
N LEU A 124 16.93 -1.43 6.04
CA LEU A 124 16.86 0.00 6.32
C LEU A 124 18.16 0.46 7.00
N HIS A 125 18.63 1.65 6.62
CA HIS A 125 19.81 2.26 7.23
C HIS A 125 19.48 2.71 8.66
N SER A 126 19.95 1.96 9.65
CA SER A 126 19.77 2.28 11.08
C SER A 126 21.01 1.82 11.85
N SER A 127 21.31 2.54 12.94
CA SER A 127 22.32 2.11 13.92
C SER A 127 21.76 1.10 14.93
N THR A 128 20.43 0.93 14.97
CA THR A 128 19.75 0.02 15.88
C THR A 128 19.50 -1.31 15.18
N GLU A 129 19.75 -2.40 15.88
CA GLU A 129 19.45 -3.76 15.39
C GLU A 129 17.96 -3.91 15.12
N PRO A 130 17.56 -4.45 13.94
CA PRO A 130 16.15 -4.66 13.62
C PRO A 130 15.45 -5.59 14.62
N LEU A 131 14.17 -5.32 14.87
CA LEU A 131 13.30 -6.29 15.53
C LEU A 131 12.89 -7.34 14.50
N GLU A 132 13.12 -8.62 14.79
CA GLU A 132 12.65 -9.72 13.94
C GLU A 132 11.21 -10.07 14.28
N VAL A 133 10.33 -10.11 13.28
CA VAL A 133 8.94 -10.55 13.41
C VAL A 133 8.63 -11.54 12.29
N GLN A 134 8.13 -12.72 12.65
CA GLN A 134 7.65 -13.71 11.71
C GLN A 134 6.13 -13.55 11.54
N VAL A 135 5.66 -13.55 10.30
CA VAL A 135 4.26 -13.32 9.96
C VAL A 135 3.72 -14.52 9.21
N VAL A 136 2.60 -15.04 9.67
CA VAL A 136 1.90 -16.12 8.99
C VAL A 136 0.52 -15.64 8.59
N SER A 137 0.22 -15.59 7.28
CA SER A 137 -1.12 -15.36 6.80
C SER A 137 -1.92 -16.67 6.88
N LEU A 138 -3.03 -16.61 7.58
CA LEU A 138 -4.00 -17.69 7.73
C LEU A 138 -5.22 -17.41 6.84
N ASP A 139 -6.22 -18.29 6.89
CA ASP A 139 -7.50 -18.04 6.22
C ASP A 139 -8.28 -16.96 6.98
N TRP A 140 -7.98 -15.72 6.53
CA TRP A 140 -8.50 -14.41 6.88
C TRP A 140 -8.07 -13.87 8.25
N GLN A 141 -6.95 -14.36 8.81
CA GLN A 141 -6.32 -13.85 10.02
C GLN A 141 -4.81 -13.68 9.84
N TRP A 142 -4.18 -12.88 10.72
CA TRP A 142 -2.75 -12.62 10.74
C TRP A 142 -2.15 -13.06 12.05
N LEU A 143 -1.18 -13.96 12.00
CA LEU A 143 -0.40 -14.39 13.16
C LEU A 143 0.98 -13.74 13.12
N PHE A 144 1.36 -13.09 14.22
CA PHE A 144 2.65 -12.44 14.41
C PHE A 144 3.42 -13.19 15.50
N ILE A 145 4.62 -13.66 15.17
CA ILE A 145 5.52 -14.36 16.10
C ILE A 145 6.74 -13.47 16.31
N TYR A 146 7.13 -13.27 17.56
CA TYR A 146 8.31 -12.51 17.95
C TYR A 146 9.37 -13.49 18.47
N PRO A 147 10.28 -13.98 17.60
CA PRO A 147 11.20 -15.07 17.96
C PRO A 147 12.13 -14.66 19.11
N GLY A 148 12.62 -13.43 19.14
CA GLY A 148 13.49 -12.94 20.21
C GLY A 148 12.82 -12.78 21.56
N GLN A 149 11.49 -12.63 21.62
CA GLN A 149 10.68 -12.50 22.84
C GLN A 149 9.95 -13.80 23.18
N HIS A 150 9.93 -14.77 22.29
CA HIS A 150 9.22 -16.05 22.39
C HIS A 150 7.71 -15.94 22.59
N ILE A 151 7.09 -14.87 22.09
CA ILE A 151 5.64 -14.62 22.19
C ILE A 151 5.02 -14.55 20.80
N ALA A 152 3.68 -14.63 20.75
CA ALA A 152 2.93 -14.37 19.52
C ALA A 152 1.64 -13.59 19.80
N SER A 153 1.14 -12.95 18.74
CA SER A 153 -0.16 -12.24 18.74
C SER A 153 -0.94 -12.53 17.47
N LEU A 154 -2.26 -12.54 17.56
CA LEU A 154 -3.20 -12.75 16.46
C LEU A 154 -3.93 -11.44 16.17
N ASN A 155 -3.95 -11.01 14.90
CA ASN A 155 -4.61 -9.80 14.38
C ASN A 155 -4.20 -8.49 15.08
N HIS A 156 -3.13 -8.48 15.86
CA HIS A 156 -2.59 -7.31 16.54
C HIS A 156 -1.06 -7.33 16.52
N LEU A 157 -0.47 -6.34 15.88
CA LEU A 157 0.98 -6.19 15.74
C LEU A 157 1.45 -5.02 16.60
N VAL A 158 2.37 -5.26 17.52
CA VAL A 158 2.98 -4.21 18.35
C VAL A 158 4.44 -4.03 17.96
N LEU A 159 4.86 -2.82 17.70
CA LEU A 159 6.21 -2.47 17.23
C LEU A 159 6.81 -1.36 18.08
N PRO A 160 8.12 -1.38 18.35
CA PRO A 160 8.81 -0.21 18.87
C PRO A 160 8.93 0.86 17.77
N ALA A 161 8.49 2.09 18.06
CA ALA A 161 8.70 3.23 17.18
C ALA A 161 10.20 3.54 17.02
N GLN A 162 10.59 4.11 15.87
CA GLN A 162 11.95 4.49 15.51
C GLN A 162 12.97 3.34 15.46
N ARG A 163 12.49 2.11 15.44
CA ARG A 163 13.33 0.91 15.27
C ARG A 163 12.92 0.17 14.00
N PRO A 164 13.87 -0.21 13.14
CA PRO A 164 13.58 -1.07 12.00
C PRO A 164 12.99 -2.39 12.44
N VAL A 165 12.04 -2.88 11.67
CA VAL A 165 11.43 -4.20 11.86
C VAL A 165 11.64 -5.00 10.60
N ARG A 166 12.22 -6.19 10.74
CA ARG A 166 12.38 -7.16 9.67
C ARG A 166 11.28 -8.19 9.78
N PHE A 167 10.43 -8.23 8.80
CA PHE A 167 9.38 -9.22 8.69
C PHE A 167 9.82 -10.39 7.82
N SER A 168 9.64 -11.62 8.31
CA SER A 168 9.76 -12.87 7.56
C SER A 168 8.36 -13.45 7.42
N LEU A 169 7.86 -13.58 6.18
CA LEU A 169 6.45 -13.84 5.94
C LEU A 169 6.23 -15.13 5.17
N THR A 170 5.20 -15.87 5.55
CA THR A 170 4.71 -17.05 4.86
C THR A 170 3.18 -17.14 4.87
N SER A 171 2.61 -18.13 4.21
CA SER A 171 1.17 -18.43 4.23
C SER A 171 0.94 -19.88 4.55
N THR A 172 -0.20 -20.20 5.17
CA THR A 172 -0.63 -21.59 5.37
C THR A 172 -1.39 -22.16 4.19
N SER A 173 -2.00 -21.31 3.37
CA SER A 173 -2.91 -21.73 2.30
C SER A 173 -2.70 -20.91 1.03
N VAL A 174 -3.59 -19.98 0.74
CA VAL A 174 -3.58 -19.14 -0.45
C VAL A 174 -2.61 -17.95 -0.30
N MET A 175 -2.19 -17.41 -1.41
CA MET A 175 -1.39 -16.20 -1.45
C MET A 175 -2.18 -15.01 -0.88
N ASN A 176 -1.54 -14.26 -0.01
CA ASN A 176 -2.02 -12.99 0.53
C ASN A 176 -1.00 -11.88 0.27
N SER A 177 -1.36 -10.63 0.52
CA SER A 177 -0.44 -9.51 0.47
C SER A 177 -0.46 -8.76 1.78
N PHE A 178 0.64 -8.80 2.51
CA PHE A 178 0.85 -8.05 3.74
C PHE A 178 1.09 -6.58 3.39
N PHE A 179 0.27 -5.69 3.92
CA PHE A 179 0.32 -4.27 3.61
C PHE A 179 -0.05 -3.39 4.80
N ILE A 180 0.83 -2.46 5.13
CA ILE A 180 0.60 -1.40 6.11
C ILE A 180 0.78 -0.06 5.37
N PRO A 181 -0.30 0.53 4.80
CA PRO A 181 -0.22 1.65 3.84
C PRO A 181 0.54 2.88 4.32
N GLN A 182 0.56 3.13 5.64
CA GLN A 182 1.23 4.29 6.22
C GLN A 182 2.73 4.05 6.51
N LEU A 183 3.20 2.80 6.48
CA LEU A 183 4.60 2.47 6.72
C LEU A 183 5.38 2.17 5.46
N GLY A 184 4.75 1.62 4.44
CA GLY A 184 5.40 1.38 3.15
C GLY A 184 4.88 0.20 2.37
N SER A 185 5.74 -0.36 1.52
CA SER A 185 5.46 -1.38 0.51
C SER A 185 4.69 -2.58 1.02
N GLN A 186 3.93 -3.16 0.10
CA GLN A 186 3.32 -4.47 0.29
C GLN A 186 4.26 -5.60 -0.15
N ILE A 187 4.10 -6.78 0.45
CA ILE A 187 4.80 -8.01 0.06
C ILE A 187 3.85 -9.21 0.06
N TYR A 188 4.02 -10.10 -0.90
CA TYR A 188 3.23 -11.33 -0.96
C TYR A 188 3.70 -12.35 0.08
N THR A 189 2.73 -12.99 0.73
CA THR A 189 2.91 -14.19 1.56
C THR A 189 2.45 -15.40 0.77
N MET A 190 3.31 -16.40 0.67
CA MET A 190 3.04 -17.59 -0.15
C MET A 190 3.34 -18.86 0.64
N ALA A 191 2.50 -19.88 0.44
CA ALA A 191 2.69 -21.18 1.06
C ALA A 191 4.00 -21.86 0.59
N GLY A 192 4.77 -22.40 1.53
CA GLY A 192 6.04 -23.07 1.25
C GLY A 192 7.20 -22.15 0.87
N MET A 193 7.02 -20.85 1.02
CA MET A 193 8.06 -19.84 0.75
C MET A 193 8.15 -18.84 1.91
N THR A 194 9.34 -18.27 2.08
CA THR A 194 9.54 -17.14 3.00
C THR A 194 9.89 -15.90 2.20
N THR A 195 9.12 -14.84 2.35
CA THR A 195 9.41 -13.52 1.79
C THR A 195 9.81 -12.56 2.91
N HIS A 196 10.45 -11.44 2.54
CA HIS A 196 10.98 -10.49 3.52
C HIS A 196 10.58 -9.07 3.15
N VAL A 197 10.21 -8.28 4.17
CA VAL A 197 10.01 -6.83 4.05
C VAL A 197 10.58 -6.14 5.28
N ASN A 198 11.21 -5.00 5.07
CA ASN A 198 11.72 -4.16 6.15
C ASN A 198 10.90 -2.88 6.21
N LEU A 199 10.29 -2.62 7.37
CA LEU A 199 9.49 -1.42 7.63
C LEU A 199 9.94 -0.76 8.94
N GLN A 200 9.61 0.50 9.09
CA GLN A 200 9.82 1.26 10.32
C GLN A 200 8.68 2.23 10.52
N ALA A 201 8.18 2.34 11.74
CA ALA A 201 7.32 3.44 12.14
C ALA A 201 8.18 4.52 12.79
N ASP A 202 8.22 5.72 12.20
CA ASP A 202 8.97 6.86 12.75
C ASP A 202 8.22 7.52 13.91
N GLU A 203 6.90 7.45 13.87
CA GLU A 203 6.03 8.05 14.86
C GLU A 203 5.23 6.98 15.62
N ARG A 204 4.97 7.23 16.90
CA ARG A 204 4.04 6.45 17.70
C ARG A 204 2.62 6.67 17.21
N GLY A 205 1.81 5.63 17.23
CA GLY A 205 0.41 5.69 16.80
C GLY A 205 -0.15 4.32 16.47
N THR A 206 -1.44 4.28 16.19
CA THR A 206 -2.11 3.07 15.72
C THR A 206 -2.33 3.17 14.22
N TYR A 207 -1.78 2.24 13.49
CA TYR A 207 -1.90 2.11 12.03
C TYR A 207 -2.76 0.90 11.71
N GLN A 208 -3.23 0.82 10.49
CA GLN A 208 -4.04 -0.30 10.03
C GLN A 208 -3.30 -1.09 8.97
N GLY A 209 -3.15 -2.40 9.21
CA GLY A 209 -2.68 -3.35 8.22
C GLY A 209 -3.83 -4.15 7.63
N LEU A 210 -3.62 -4.66 6.41
CA LEU A 210 -4.63 -5.42 5.67
C LEU A 210 -3.99 -6.39 4.68
N SER A 211 -4.78 -7.36 4.21
CA SER A 211 -4.43 -8.10 3.00
C SER A 211 -4.83 -7.28 1.77
N ALA A 212 -3.89 -7.08 0.85
CA ALA A 212 -4.13 -6.34 -0.40
C ALA A 212 -4.34 -7.28 -1.62
N GLN A 213 -4.37 -8.61 -1.40
CA GLN A 213 -4.63 -9.63 -2.42
C GLN A 213 -5.87 -10.43 -2.04
N PHE A 214 -6.81 -10.56 -2.99
CA PHE A 214 -8.03 -11.33 -2.78
C PHE A 214 -7.71 -12.79 -2.44
N SER A 215 -8.25 -13.27 -1.32
CA SER A 215 -7.98 -14.60 -0.76
C SER A 215 -9.25 -15.36 -0.36
N GLY A 216 -10.39 -15.05 -0.96
CA GLY A 216 -11.65 -15.75 -0.71
C GLY A 216 -12.66 -14.92 0.08
N GLU A 217 -13.65 -15.61 0.67
CA GLU A 217 -14.84 -14.98 1.24
C GLU A 217 -14.60 -14.02 2.41
N GLY A 218 -13.60 -14.27 3.25
CA GLY A 218 -13.25 -13.42 4.41
C GLY A 218 -12.22 -12.34 4.11
N PHE A 219 -11.81 -12.19 2.85
CA PHE A 219 -10.79 -11.23 2.44
C PHE A 219 -11.09 -9.79 2.89
N SER A 220 -12.33 -9.33 2.77
CA SER A 220 -12.71 -7.97 3.14
C SER A 220 -12.46 -7.64 4.62
N ASP A 221 -12.48 -8.68 5.45
CA ASP A 221 -12.35 -8.57 6.91
C ASP A 221 -10.91 -8.87 7.39
N MET A 222 -10.02 -9.30 6.49
CA MET A 222 -8.63 -9.65 6.80
C MET A 222 -7.77 -8.42 7.07
N ARG A 223 -7.97 -7.83 8.23
CA ARG A 223 -7.31 -6.61 8.74
C ARG A 223 -6.66 -6.90 10.08
N PHE A 224 -5.71 -6.03 10.47
CA PHE A 224 -5.06 -6.08 11.77
C PHE A 224 -4.66 -4.67 12.21
N ASP A 225 -4.61 -4.45 13.51
CA ASP A 225 -4.12 -3.21 14.08
C ASP A 225 -2.61 -3.28 14.32
N VAL A 226 -1.94 -2.16 14.11
CA VAL A 226 -0.50 -1.99 14.29
C VAL A 226 -0.26 -0.85 15.27
N ASP A 227 0.17 -1.18 16.47
CA ASP A 227 0.54 -0.20 17.48
C ASP A 227 2.04 0.04 17.49
N ALA A 228 2.46 1.22 17.01
CA ALA A 228 3.83 1.69 17.17
C ALA A 228 3.95 2.45 18.49
N VAL A 229 4.70 1.89 19.42
CA VAL A 229 4.82 2.37 20.80
C VAL A 229 6.27 2.73 21.15
N PRO A 230 6.54 3.53 22.21
CA PRO A 230 7.89 3.70 22.73
C PRO A 230 8.55 2.36 23.08
N ALA A 231 9.88 2.30 23.04
CA ALA A 231 10.62 1.06 23.30
C ALA A 231 10.34 0.47 24.70
N GLU A 232 10.14 1.33 25.69
CA GLU A 232 9.76 0.95 27.05
C GLU A 232 8.36 0.32 27.12
N ASP A 233 7.40 0.89 26.41
CA ASP A 233 6.02 0.37 26.36
C ASP A 233 5.97 -0.95 25.58
N PHE A 234 6.80 -1.12 24.56
CA PHE A 234 6.97 -2.40 23.89
C PHE A 234 7.48 -3.47 24.84
N GLN A 235 8.49 -3.17 25.66
CA GLN A 235 9.00 -4.12 26.68
C GLN A 235 7.96 -4.43 27.76
N ALA A 236 7.19 -3.42 28.18
CA ALA A 236 6.09 -3.61 29.14
C ALA A 236 5.01 -4.54 28.56
N TRP A 237 4.62 -4.32 27.30
CA TRP A 237 3.68 -5.20 26.59
C TRP A 237 4.20 -6.64 26.46
N VAL A 238 5.47 -6.83 26.10
CA VAL A 238 6.10 -8.17 26.07
C VAL A 238 5.99 -8.85 27.44
N GLY A 239 6.33 -8.15 28.52
CA GLY A 239 6.21 -8.67 29.88
C GLY A 239 4.77 -9.01 30.28
N GLU A 240 3.81 -8.18 29.85
CA GLU A 240 2.38 -8.46 30.06
C GLU A 240 1.95 -9.74 29.33
N VAL A 241 2.32 -9.89 28.05
CA VAL A 241 1.99 -11.10 27.27
C VAL A 241 2.63 -12.33 27.89
N GLN A 242 3.90 -12.26 28.31
CA GLN A 242 4.61 -13.38 28.95
C GLN A 242 4.01 -13.78 30.30
N SER A 243 3.34 -12.87 31.00
CA SER A 243 2.66 -13.15 32.27
C SER A 243 1.33 -13.88 32.10
N LYS A 244 0.77 -13.90 30.89
CA LYS A 244 -0.47 -14.62 30.56
C LYS A 244 -0.20 -16.12 30.39
N SER A 245 -1.26 -16.92 30.46
CA SER A 245 -1.20 -18.34 30.12
C SER A 245 -1.55 -18.52 28.65
N GLY A 246 -0.79 -19.34 27.95
CA GLY A 246 -1.07 -19.69 26.55
C GLY A 246 0.23 -20.07 25.83
N VAL A 247 0.25 -21.26 25.27
CA VAL A 247 1.36 -21.77 24.48
C VAL A 247 0.89 -21.95 23.05
N LEU A 248 1.61 -21.38 22.10
CA LEU A 248 1.40 -21.61 20.67
C LEU A 248 2.30 -22.76 20.25
N ASP A 249 1.80 -23.97 20.44
CA ASP A 249 2.40 -25.20 19.93
C ASP A 249 1.71 -25.64 18.62
N ALA A 250 2.14 -26.76 18.06
CA ALA A 250 1.58 -27.30 16.82
C ALA A 250 0.07 -27.61 16.92
N ALA A 251 -0.41 -28.05 18.08
CA ALA A 251 -1.82 -28.40 18.30
C ALA A 251 -2.69 -27.14 18.37
N THR A 252 -2.25 -26.13 19.13
CA THR A 252 -2.90 -24.82 19.24
C THR A 252 -2.86 -24.10 17.89
N PHE A 253 -1.73 -24.15 17.17
CA PHE A 253 -1.62 -23.60 15.85
C PHE A 253 -2.62 -24.22 14.87
N ALA A 254 -2.81 -25.54 14.89
CA ALA A 254 -3.78 -26.20 14.03
C ALA A 254 -5.23 -25.74 14.30
N GLN A 255 -5.54 -25.30 15.51
CA GLN A 255 -6.85 -24.67 15.82
C GLN A 255 -6.93 -23.24 15.30
N VAL A 256 -5.88 -22.44 15.51
CA VAL A 256 -5.81 -21.04 15.04
C VAL A 256 -5.80 -20.95 13.52
N ALA A 257 -5.23 -21.94 12.84
CA ALA A 257 -5.16 -22.01 11.39
C ALA A 257 -6.50 -22.39 10.70
N GLN A 258 -7.54 -22.73 11.47
CA GLN A 258 -8.86 -22.98 10.90
C GLN A 258 -9.43 -21.67 10.31
N PRO A 259 -10.12 -21.75 9.15
CA PRO A 259 -10.75 -20.58 8.53
C PRO A 259 -11.63 -19.82 9.52
N SER A 260 -11.38 -18.55 9.70
CA SER A 260 -12.12 -17.72 10.63
C SER A 260 -12.23 -16.28 10.15
N ARG A 261 -13.45 -15.73 10.24
CA ARG A 261 -13.74 -14.30 10.00
C ARG A 261 -13.74 -13.49 11.31
N ALA A 262 -13.38 -14.13 12.42
CA ALA A 262 -13.35 -13.46 13.72
C ALA A 262 -12.20 -12.43 13.75
N GLN A 263 -12.55 -11.17 14.02
CA GLN A 263 -11.61 -10.07 14.21
C GLN A 263 -10.98 -10.07 15.62
N GLY A 264 -11.14 -11.16 16.36
CA GLY A 264 -10.64 -11.28 17.72
C GLY A 264 -9.11 -11.23 17.76
N THR A 265 -8.58 -10.54 18.77
CA THR A 265 -7.15 -10.54 19.07
C THR A 265 -6.85 -11.58 20.16
N ALA A 266 -5.73 -12.26 20.04
CA ALA A 266 -5.23 -13.18 21.05
C ALA A 266 -3.72 -13.02 21.21
N THR A 267 -3.20 -13.36 22.39
CA THR A 267 -1.75 -13.36 22.66
C THR A 267 -1.33 -14.69 23.25
N TYR A 268 -0.11 -15.11 22.94
CA TYR A 268 0.47 -16.36 23.42
C TYR A 268 1.79 -16.05 24.13
N ALA A 269 1.88 -16.47 25.39
CA ALA A 269 3.03 -16.22 26.25
C ALA A 269 4.29 -16.99 25.85
N GLN A 270 4.10 -18.10 25.13
CA GLN A 270 5.18 -18.94 24.63
C GLN A 270 4.87 -19.45 23.22
N VAL A 271 5.92 -19.61 22.43
CA VAL A 271 5.85 -20.18 21.08
C VAL A 271 6.84 -21.33 20.98
N SER A 272 6.42 -22.45 20.42
CA SER A 272 7.32 -23.59 20.18
C SER A 272 8.45 -23.21 19.24
N VAL A 273 9.66 -23.56 19.61
CA VAL A 273 10.86 -23.31 18.80
C VAL A 273 10.73 -24.00 17.45
N GLY A 274 11.02 -23.28 16.37
CA GLY A 274 10.94 -23.82 14.99
C GLY A 274 9.52 -23.94 14.44
N LEU A 275 8.48 -23.40 15.15
CA LEU A 275 7.10 -23.45 14.65
C LEU A 275 6.95 -22.80 13.26
N PHE A 276 7.57 -21.63 13.07
CA PHE A 276 7.51 -20.94 11.77
C PHE A 276 8.11 -21.79 10.64
N ASP A 277 9.29 -22.38 10.86
CA ASP A 277 9.96 -23.22 9.88
C ASP A 277 9.14 -24.49 9.58
N ALA A 278 8.49 -25.05 10.60
CA ALA A 278 7.59 -26.19 10.41
C ALA A 278 6.34 -25.81 9.61
N ILE A 279 5.80 -24.60 9.79
CA ILE A 279 4.68 -24.08 8.98
C ILE A 279 5.12 -23.92 7.52
N VAL A 280 6.28 -23.33 7.26
CA VAL A 280 6.83 -23.19 5.91
C VAL A 280 7.02 -24.56 5.26
N ALA A 281 7.62 -25.52 5.96
CA ALA A 281 7.82 -26.88 5.47
C ALA A 281 6.50 -27.66 5.24
N GLY A 282 5.54 -27.53 6.14
CA GLY A 282 4.21 -28.15 6.03
C GLY A 282 3.43 -27.62 4.84
N SER A 283 3.48 -26.33 4.59
CA SER A 283 2.86 -25.70 3.42
C SER A 283 3.50 -26.17 2.10
N SER A 284 4.82 -26.40 2.07
CA SER A 284 5.50 -26.91 0.87
C SER A 284 5.05 -28.32 0.50
N GLN A 285 4.74 -29.14 1.48
CA GLN A 285 4.20 -30.50 1.23
C GLN A 285 2.78 -30.45 0.64
N GLN A 286 1.95 -29.50 1.07
CA GLN A 286 0.58 -29.32 0.52
C GLN A 286 0.62 -28.84 -0.93
N VAL A 287 1.55 -27.95 -1.29
CA VAL A 287 1.72 -27.45 -2.68
C VAL A 287 2.23 -28.55 -3.60
N SER A 288 3.03 -29.48 -3.08
CA SER A 288 3.60 -30.60 -3.85
C SER A 288 2.62 -31.77 -4.04
N ALA A 289 1.48 -31.76 -3.37
CA ALA A 289 0.45 -32.77 -3.56
C ALA A 289 -0.21 -32.60 -4.95
N PRO A 290 -0.35 -33.66 -5.77
CA PRO A 290 -0.98 -33.55 -7.06
C PRO A 290 -2.43 -33.10 -6.88
N LEU A 291 -2.86 -32.12 -7.69
CA LEU A 291 -4.26 -31.68 -7.77
C LEU A 291 -5.13 -32.89 -8.12
N VAL A 292 -5.82 -33.42 -7.13
CA VAL A 292 -6.87 -34.40 -7.37
C VAL A 292 -8.00 -33.68 -8.10
N ARG A 293 -8.09 -33.89 -9.41
CA ARG A 293 -9.22 -33.41 -10.21
C ARG A 293 -10.47 -34.21 -9.79
N HIS A 294 -11.42 -33.53 -9.20
CA HIS A 294 -12.78 -33.97 -9.03
C HIS A 294 -13.64 -33.48 -10.19
#